data_eadf89444f49d21b18341eda2ce61b2b
#
_entry.id   eadf89444f49d21b18341eda2ce61b2b
#
_cell.length_a   1.000
_cell.length_b   1.000
_cell.length_c   1.000
_cell.angle_alpha   90.00
_cell.angle_beta   90.00
_cell.angle_gamma   90.00
#
_symmetry.space_group_name_H-M   'P 1'
#
loop_
_entity.id
_entity.type
_entity.pdbx_description
1 polymer ?
#
loop_
_entity_poly.entity_id
_entity_poly.type
_entity_poly.pdbx_seq_one_letter_code
_entity_poly.pdbx_strand_id
1 'polypeptide(L)'
;HLDYHKNFKDYLKSKLYLFEKLVGRQHNVITDIEIPEYKKLKDISLKRKLNIQTISNKKSDLSIITHEYFQEKQLIKVKYKKKFYDFQTSVIGKIQIKNILMAMLAAEKSGLKFKKIINIMSKIKPVIGRLEKVGNIKNESKVILDYAHTPKALKVTLESLKEQFKNKKISIVFGCGGDRDKSKRSMMGKIANFYCDKIYLTDDNPRSENPKKIRSTIKKQIDKFKFFEIPNRSRAIQKAIFDLNIGDVLIVAGKGHENI
;
A
#
# COMPACT_ATOMS: atom_id res chain seq x y z
N HIS A 1 -14.97 -3.24 -1.94
CA HIS A 1 -15.50 -2.91 -0.64
C HIS A 1 -16.93 -2.41 -0.73
N LEU A 2 -17.21 -1.29 -1.38
CA LEU A 2 -18.58 -0.86 -1.70
C LEU A 2 -19.19 -1.63 -2.89
N ASP A 3 -18.42 -2.47 -3.54
CA ASP A 3 -18.91 -3.42 -4.55
C ASP A 3 -19.82 -4.50 -3.95
N TYR A 4 -19.62 -4.83 -2.66
CA TYR A 4 -20.40 -5.85 -1.92
C TYR A 4 -21.24 -5.24 -0.79
N HIS A 5 -20.65 -4.32 -0.02
CA HIS A 5 -21.33 -3.67 1.10
C HIS A 5 -22.08 -2.41 0.64
N LYS A 6 -23.30 -2.21 1.13
CA LYS A 6 -24.14 -1.06 0.80
C LYS A 6 -23.47 0.28 1.14
N ASN A 7 -22.69 0.31 2.22
CA ASN A 7 -22.02 1.51 2.69
C ASN A 7 -20.81 1.14 3.56
N PHE A 8 -20.02 2.14 3.94
CA PHE A 8 -18.84 1.95 4.78
C PHE A 8 -19.16 1.42 6.19
N LYS A 9 -20.34 1.77 6.75
CA LYS A 9 -20.77 1.29 8.06
C LYS A 9 -20.98 -0.23 8.07
N ASP A 10 -21.62 -0.78 7.03
CA ASP A 10 -21.81 -2.22 6.87
C ASP A 10 -20.49 -2.95 6.66
N TYR A 11 -19.60 -2.37 5.84
CA TYR A 11 -18.24 -2.89 5.67
C TYR A 11 -17.49 -2.96 7.00
N LEU A 12 -17.50 -1.86 7.78
CA LEU A 12 -16.84 -1.82 9.09
C LEU A 12 -17.46 -2.83 10.07
N LYS A 13 -18.79 -2.94 10.11
CA LYS A 13 -19.49 -3.93 10.95
C LYS A 13 -19.03 -5.35 10.64
N SER A 14 -18.90 -5.70 9.37
CA SER A 14 -18.41 -7.03 8.95
C SER A 14 -16.96 -7.26 9.39
N LYS A 15 -16.10 -6.25 9.35
CA LYS A 15 -14.72 -6.34 9.84
C LYS A 15 -14.66 -6.51 11.37
N LEU A 16 -15.46 -5.77 12.10
CA LEU A 16 -15.50 -5.82 13.56
C LEU A 16 -16.12 -7.12 14.08
N TYR A 17 -17.00 -7.77 13.31
CA TYR A 17 -17.62 -9.03 13.67
C TYR A 17 -16.61 -10.13 14.01
N LEU A 18 -15.44 -10.14 13.35
CA LEU A 18 -14.34 -11.04 13.68
C LEU A 18 -13.98 -10.92 15.17
N PHE A 19 -13.81 -9.71 15.66
CA PHE A 19 -13.38 -9.44 17.04
C PHE A 19 -14.53 -9.52 18.04
N GLU A 20 -15.75 -9.18 17.61
CA GLU A 20 -16.93 -9.23 18.46
C GLU A 20 -17.42 -10.66 18.72
N LYS A 21 -17.25 -11.56 17.75
CA LYS A 21 -17.90 -12.89 17.79
C LYS A 21 -16.95 -14.07 17.60
N LEU A 22 -15.98 -13.97 16.71
CA LEU A 22 -15.23 -15.14 16.23
C LEU A 22 -13.90 -15.34 16.97
N VAL A 23 -13.17 -14.27 17.31
CA VAL A 23 -11.92 -14.40 18.07
C VAL A 23 -12.21 -14.85 19.50
N GLY A 24 -11.54 -15.92 19.94
CA GLY A 24 -11.67 -16.47 21.29
C GLY A 24 -11.17 -15.49 22.37
N ARG A 25 -11.65 -15.67 23.62
CA ARG A 25 -11.15 -14.89 24.77
C ARG A 25 -9.65 -15.11 24.95
N GLN A 26 -8.94 -14.09 25.45
CA GLN A 26 -7.48 -14.10 25.70
C GLN A 26 -6.62 -14.24 24.43
N HIS A 27 -7.21 -14.30 23.23
CA HIS A 27 -6.42 -14.25 21.99
C HIS A 27 -5.86 -12.86 21.75
N ASN A 28 -4.74 -12.83 21.02
CA ASN A 28 -4.06 -11.57 20.69
C ASN A 28 -4.73 -10.85 19.52
N VAL A 29 -4.90 -9.56 19.66
CA VAL A 29 -5.35 -8.63 18.62
C VAL A 29 -4.26 -7.60 18.41
N ILE A 30 -3.76 -7.48 17.19
CA ILE A 30 -2.70 -6.54 16.85
C ILE A 30 -3.26 -5.46 15.96
N THR A 31 -3.04 -4.19 16.31
CA THR A 31 -3.60 -3.05 15.59
C THR A 31 -2.71 -1.81 15.65
N ASP A 32 -2.92 -0.91 14.69
CA ASP A 32 -2.35 0.44 14.71
C ASP A 32 -3.30 1.39 15.44
N ILE A 33 -2.82 2.11 16.46
CA ILE A 33 -3.65 3.09 17.20
C ILE A 33 -4.02 4.31 16.36
N GLU A 34 -3.36 4.53 15.23
CA GLU A 34 -3.61 5.69 14.36
C GLU A 34 -4.77 5.44 13.36
N ILE A 35 -5.35 4.25 13.31
CA ILE A 35 -6.55 4.01 12.50
C ILE A 35 -7.78 4.67 13.13
N PRO A 36 -8.70 5.25 12.35
CA PRO A 36 -9.89 5.92 12.87
C PRO A 36 -10.76 5.02 13.76
N GLU A 37 -10.77 3.73 13.47
CA GLU A 37 -11.60 2.72 14.15
C GLU A 37 -10.96 2.14 15.41
N TYR A 38 -9.76 2.59 15.80
CA TYR A 38 -9.03 2.04 16.96
C TYR A 38 -9.84 2.04 18.25
N LYS A 39 -10.54 3.14 18.55
CA LYS A 39 -11.37 3.24 19.76
C LYS A 39 -12.41 2.11 19.83
N LYS A 40 -13.13 1.87 18.72
CA LYS A 40 -14.13 0.79 18.64
C LYS A 40 -13.51 -0.58 18.85
N LEU A 41 -12.37 -0.84 18.19
CA LEU A 41 -11.67 -2.11 18.34
C LEU A 41 -11.16 -2.32 19.77
N LYS A 42 -10.67 -1.28 20.41
CA LYS A 42 -10.24 -1.29 21.82
C LYS A 42 -11.41 -1.62 22.75
N ASP A 43 -12.56 -0.97 22.58
CA ASP A 43 -13.75 -1.20 23.39
C ASP A 43 -14.27 -2.64 23.25
N ILE A 44 -14.28 -3.18 22.02
CA ILE A 44 -14.61 -4.59 21.76
C ILE A 44 -13.60 -5.51 22.45
N SER A 45 -12.33 -5.23 22.32
CA SER A 45 -11.28 -6.05 22.93
C SER A 45 -11.39 -6.12 24.45
N LEU A 46 -11.68 -4.98 25.11
CA LEU A 46 -11.93 -4.94 26.56
C LEU A 46 -13.15 -5.77 26.96
N LYS A 47 -14.29 -5.56 26.31
CA LYS A 47 -15.54 -6.31 26.58
C LYS A 47 -15.36 -7.82 26.38
N ARG A 48 -14.58 -8.20 25.38
CA ARG A 48 -14.35 -9.63 25.02
C ARG A 48 -13.16 -10.24 25.74
N LYS A 49 -12.43 -9.48 26.58
CA LYS A 49 -11.20 -9.92 27.26
C LYS A 49 -10.14 -10.41 26.26
N LEU A 50 -9.94 -9.68 25.15
CA LEU A 50 -8.91 -9.96 24.17
C LEU A 50 -7.62 -9.23 24.58
N ASN A 51 -6.45 -9.82 24.27
CA ASN A 51 -5.15 -9.21 24.53
C ASN A 51 -4.76 -8.29 23.38
N ILE A 52 -5.03 -6.99 23.52
CA ILE A 52 -4.70 -6.01 22.49
C ILE A 52 -3.21 -5.64 22.53
N GLN A 53 -2.57 -5.66 21.37
CA GLN A 53 -1.19 -5.21 21.14
C GLN A 53 -1.22 -4.10 20.10
N THR A 54 -0.46 -3.06 20.30
CA THR A 54 -0.55 -1.83 19.51
C THR A 54 0.78 -1.46 18.84
N ILE A 55 0.67 -0.91 17.65
CA ILE A 55 1.79 -0.24 16.97
C ILE A 55 1.45 1.24 16.75
N SER A 56 2.45 2.11 16.66
CA SER A 56 2.27 3.52 16.27
C SER A 56 3.61 4.25 16.07
N ASN A 57 3.53 5.46 15.49
CA ASN A 57 4.58 6.50 15.63
C ASN A 57 4.48 7.26 16.97
N LYS A 58 3.48 6.94 17.81
CA LYS A 58 3.27 7.51 19.15
C LYS A 58 3.51 6.42 20.20
N LYS A 59 3.20 6.73 21.46
CA LYS A 59 3.29 5.75 22.55
C LYS A 59 2.35 4.57 22.31
N SER A 60 2.92 3.37 22.15
CA SER A 60 2.24 2.11 21.91
C SER A 60 3.11 0.94 22.41
N ASP A 61 2.66 -0.31 22.30
CA ASP A 61 3.47 -1.47 22.72
C ASP A 61 4.74 -1.60 21.88
N LEU A 62 4.64 -1.38 20.57
CA LEU A 62 5.76 -1.30 19.63
C LEU A 62 5.72 0.04 18.90
N SER A 63 6.54 0.99 19.34
CA SER A 63 6.56 2.35 18.80
C SER A 63 7.69 2.55 17.81
N ILE A 64 7.43 3.24 16.69
CA ILE A 64 8.47 3.78 15.82
C ILE A 64 9.04 5.03 16.48
N ILE A 65 10.36 5.07 16.69
CA ILE A 65 11.08 6.23 17.24
C ILE A 65 11.68 7.07 16.12
N THR A 66 12.40 6.45 15.19
CA THR A 66 12.88 7.10 13.98
C THR A 66 12.59 6.24 12.75
N HIS A 67 12.37 6.89 11.63
CA HIS A 67 12.20 6.26 10.33
C HIS A 67 12.87 7.13 9.28
N GLU A 68 13.90 6.61 8.66
CA GLU A 68 14.74 7.32 7.70
C GLU A 68 14.90 6.49 6.42
N TYR A 69 15.17 7.18 5.32
CA TYR A 69 15.50 6.56 4.04
C TYR A 69 16.99 6.76 3.79
N PHE A 70 17.71 5.68 3.54
CA PHE A 70 19.10 5.70 3.16
C PHE A 70 19.32 4.84 1.91
N GLN A 71 19.69 5.46 0.80
CA GLN A 71 19.73 4.80 -0.51
C GLN A 71 18.34 4.20 -0.86
N GLU A 72 18.28 2.88 -1.07
CA GLU A 72 17.03 2.17 -1.36
C GLU A 72 16.40 1.50 -0.11
N LYS A 73 17.03 1.65 1.04
CA LYS A 73 16.61 1.00 2.29
C LYS A 73 15.86 1.97 3.19
N GLN A 74 15.05 1.40 4.05
CA GLN A 74 14.44 2.08 5.18
C GLN A 74 15.20 1.69 6.45
N LEU A 75 15.62 2.68 7.23
CA LEU A 75 16.26 2.53 8.54
C LEU A 75 15.23 2.85 9.61
N ILE A 76 14.97 1.92 10.51
CA ILE A 76 13.91 2.04 11.50
C ILE A 76 14.47 1.77 12.89
N LYS A 77 14.25 2.71 13.81
CA LYS A 77 14.43 2.49 15.25
C LYS A 77 13.07 2.33 15.90
N VAL A 78 12.90 1.26 16.68
CA VAL A 78 11.66 0.97 17.40
C VAL A 78 11.93 0.81 18.90
N LYS A 79 10.88 1.08 19.70
CA LYS A 79 10.88 0.79 21.14
C LYS A 79 9.86 -0.30 21.42
N TYR A 80 10.30 -1.38 22.07
CA TYR A 80 9.49 -2.49 22.51
C TYR A 80 9.88 -2.95 23.93
N LYS A 81 8.92 -3.10 24.84
CA LYS A 81 9.17 -3.50 26.25
C LYS A 81 10.32 -2.71 26.90
N LYS A 82 10.29 -1.36 26.80
CA LYS A 82 11.31 -0.41 27.31
C LYS A 82 12.70 -0.51 26.65
N LYS A 83 12.93 -1.41 25.68
CA LYS A 83 14.20 -1.55 24.94
C LYS A 83 14.09 -0.95 23.56
N PHE A 84 15.23 -0.48 23.05
CA PHE A 84 15.35 0.05 21.69
C PHE A 84 15.99 -1.01 20.80
N TYR A 85 15.51 -1.05 19.54
CA TYR A 85 16.01 -1.95 18.51
C TYR A 85 16.08 -1.19 17.19
N ASP A 86 17.15 -1.44 16.45
CA ASP A 86 17.35 -0.89 15.12
C ASP A 86 17.29 -2.02 14.11
N PHE A 87 16.67 -1.77 12.97
CA PHE A 87 16.69 -2.67 11.82
C PHE A 87 16.60 -1.90 10.51
N GLN A 88 17.00 -2.54 9.42
CA GLN A 88 16.83 -2.04 8.07
C GLN A 88 16.07 -3.02 7.21
N THR A 89 15.38 -2.50 6.18
CA THR A 89 14.66 -3.31 5.20
C THR A 89 14.71 -2.66 3.82
N SER A 90 14.69 -3.49 2.77
CA SER A 90 14.55 -3.05 1.37
C SER A 90 13.08 -2.99 0.90
N VAL A 91 12.14 -3.33 1.78
CA VAL A 91 10.70 -3.21 1.48
C VAL A 91 10.37 -1.74 1.23
N ILE A 92 9.60 -1.44 0.19
CA ILE A 92 9.28 -0.08 -0.23
C ILE A 92 8.01 0.42 0.47
N GLY A 93 8.04 1.70 0.88
CA GLY A 93 6.89 2.43 1.38
C GLY A 93 6.66 2.32 2.89
N LYS A 94 6.39 3.47 3.51
CA LYS A 94 6.13 3.61 4.95
C LYS A 94 4.97 2.76 5.46
N ILE A 95 3.95 2.56 4.62
CA ILE A 95 2.81 1.72 4.98
C ILE A 95 3.23 0.27 5.22
N GLN A 96 4.25 -0.23 4.50
CA GLN A 96 4.75 -1.59 4.68
C GLN A 96 5.50 -1.74 6.01
N ILE A 97 6.10 -0.67 6.53
CA ILE A 97 6.73 -0.71 7.87
C ILE A 97 5.67 -1.01 8.94
N LYS A 98 4.49 -0.38 8.87
CA LYS A 98 3.39 -0.70 9.81
C LYS A 98 2.95 -2.17 9.70
N ASN A 99 2.86 -2.70 8.49
CA ASN A 99 2.56 -4.12 8.28
C ASN A 99 3.66 -5.03 8.87
N ILE A 100 4.93 -4.67 8.68
CA ILE A 100 6.07 -5.38 9.27
C ILE A 100 5.99 -5.35 10.80
N LEU A 101 5.72 -4.21 11.42
CA LEU A 101 5.61 -4.11 12.88
C LEU A 101 4.47 -4.97 13.44
N MET A 102 3.31 -5.00 12.76
CA MET A 102 2.21 -5.89 13.14
C MET A 102 2.62 -7.38 13.01
N ALA A 103 3.32 -7.74 11.94
CA ALA A 103 3.84 -9.08 11.75
C ALA A 103 4.89 -9.47 12.80
N MET A 104 5.76 -8.53 13.20
CA MET A 104 6.75 -8.74 14.28
C MET A 104 6.08 -9.04 15.62
N LEU A 105 5.02 -8.29 15.97
CA LEU A 105 4.24 -8.56 17.19
C LEU A 105 3.52 -9.91 17.08
N ALA A 106 2.93 -10.24 15.92
CA ALA A 106 2.29 -11.53 15.71
C ALA A 106 3.27 -12.69 15.89
N ALA A 107 4.46 -12.59 15.29
CA ALA A 107 5.52 -13.59 15.43
C ALA A 107 6.02 -13.74 16.90
N GLU A 108 6.14 -12.62 17.61
CA GLU A 108 6.51 -12.64 19.04
C GLU A 108 5.43 -13.30 19.90
N LYS A 109 4.17 -13.00 19.63
CA LYS A 109 3.04 -13.62 20.33
C LYS A 109 2.85 -15.09 19.97
N SER A 110 3.41 -15.54 18.86
CA SER A 110 3.49 -16.96 18.47
C SER A 110 4.73 -17.67 19.03
N GLY A 111 5.48 -17.05 19.95
CA GLY A 111 6.59 -17.68 20.67
C GLY A 111 8.00 -17.35 20.16
N LEU A 112 8.14 -16.55 19.11
CA LEU A 112 9.47 -16.17 18.63
C LEU A 112 10.10 -15.08 19.50
N LYS A 113 11.41 -15.22 19.83
CA LYS A 113 12.15 -14.19 20.56
C LYS A 113 12.29 -12.92 19.71
N PHE A 114 11.88 -11.76 20.23
CA PHE A 114 11.85 -10.49 19.49
C PHE A 114 13.23 -10.13 18.88
N LYS A 115 14.34 -10.40 19.57
CA LYS A 115 15.72 -10.21 19.05
C LYS A 115 15.99 -11.05 17.79
N LYS A 116 15.48 -12.30 17.73
CA LYS A 116 15.60 -13.14 16.54
C LYS A 116 14.80 -12.56 15.36
N ILE A 117 13.62 -12.00 15.64
CA ILE A 117 12.78 -11.32 14.64
C ILE A 117 13.53 -10.11 14.06
N ILE A 118 14.09 -9.25 14.90
CA ILE A 118 14.89 -8.09 14.46
C ILE A 118 16.04 -8.50 13.53
N ASN A 119 16.77 -9.56 13.86
CA ASN A 119 17.94 -10.00 13.09
C ASN A 119 17.64 -10.45 11.65
N ILE A 120 16.39 -10.79 11.35
CA ILE A 120 15.99 -11.22 10.00
C ILE A 120 15.31 -10.11 9.16
N MET A 121 15.09 -8.94 9.74
CA MET A 121 14.34 -7.86 9.05
C MET A 121 14.99 -7.40 7.75
N SER A 122 16.31 -7.41 7.66
CA SER A 122 17.05 -7.08 6.44
C SER A 122 16.86 -8.10 5.30
N LYS A 123 16.40 -9.30 5.62
CA LYS A 123 16.18 -10.40 4.66
C LYS A 123 14.73 -10.52 4.22
N ILE A 124 13.81 -9.74 4.80
CA ILE A 124 12.40 -9.77 4.43
C ILE A 124 12.22 -9.26 3.01
N LYS A 125 11.52 -10.06 2.21
CA LYS A 125 11.12 -9.70 0.85
C LYS A 125 9.75 -9.01 0.86
N PRO A 126 9.46 -8.11 -0.09
CA PRO A 126 8.12 -7.55 -0.25
C PRO A 126 7.10 -8.67 -0.56
N VAL A 127 5.86 -8.43 -0.19
CA VAL A 127 4.75 -9.28 -0.63
C VAL A 127 4.53 -9.04 -2.12
N ILE A 128 4.36 -10.11 -2.89
CA ILE A 128 4.15 -10.07 -4.35
C ILE A 128 3.01 -9.10 -4.67
N GLY A 129 3.26 -8.18 -5.59
CA GLY A 129 2.29 -7.15 -6.02
C GLY A 129 1.95 -6.09 -4.97
N ARG A 130 2.79 -5.89 -3.94
CA ARG A 130 2.63 -4.84 -2.92
C ARG A 130 3.88 -3.99 -2.82
N LEU A 131 3.95 -2.89 -3.58
CA LEU A 131 5.15 -2.07 -3.73
C LEU A 131 6.39 -2.93 -4.02
N GLU A 132 6.21 -3.94 -4.84
CA GLU A 132 7.24 -4.90 -5.22
C GLU A 132 8.13 -4.31 -6.32
N LYS A 133 9.44 -4.25 -6.08
CA LYS A 133 10.42 -3.89 -7.12
C LYS A 133 10.57 -5.07 -8.07
N VAL A 134 10.20 -4.88 -9.33
CA VAL A 134 10.24 -5.91 -10.38
C VAL A 134 11.43 -5.67 -11.29
N GLY A 135 12.53 -6.35 -11.03
CA GLY A 135 13.72 -6.31 -11.88
C GLY A 135 14.56 -5.03 -11.78
N ASN A 136 15.73 -5.08 -12.37
CA ASN A 136 16.64 -3.94 -12.58
C ASN A 136 16.61 -3.55 -14.05
N ILE A 137 16.44 -2.27 -14.32
CA ILE A 137 16.55 -1.71 -15.66
C ILE A 137 17.94 -1.09 -15.83
N LYS A 138 18.48 -1.15 -17.04
CA LYS A 138 19.85 -0.75 -17.38
C LYS A 138 20.27 0.64 -16.91
N ASN A 139 19.34 1.57 -16.73
CA ASN A 139 19.60 2.97 -16.37
C ASN A 139 19.27 3.30 -14.90
N GLU A 140 19.40 2.35 -14.00
CA GLU A 140 19.09 2.49 -12.57
C GLU A 140 17.63 2.85 -12.26
N SER A 141 16.77 2.88 -13.25
CA SER A 141 15.33 3.11 -13.06
C SER A 141 14.68 1.93 -12.37
N LYS A 142 13.56 2.19 -11.70
CA LYS A 142 12.85 1.19 -10.94
C LYS A 142 11.45 0.98 -11.50
N VAL A 143 11.08 -0.28 -11.70
CA VAL A 143 9.68 -0.67 -11.95
C VAL A 143 9.13 -1.30 -10.68
N ILE A 144 8.02 -0.74 -10.21
CA ILE A 144 7.35 -1.15 -8.98
C ILE A 144 5.95 -1.61 -9.33
N LEU A 145 5.59 -2.81 -8.88
CA LEU A 145 4.27 -3.39 -9.04
C LEU A 145 3.45 -3.18 -7.76
N ASP A 146 2.20 -2.70 -7.89
CA ASP A 146 1.31 -2.52 -6.74
C ASP A 146 -0.16 -2.84 -7.09
N TYR A 147 -0.89 -3.32 -6.10
CA TYR A 147 -2.31 -3.65 -6.21
C TYR A 147 -3.24 -2.44 -6.00
N ALA A 148 -2.73 -1.25 -5.78
CA ALA A 148 -3.52 -0.06 -5.51
C ALA A 148 -4.56 0.21 -6.62
N HIS A 149 -5.84 -0.08 -6.34
CA HIS A 149 -6.97 0.05 -7.24
C HIS A 149 -8.11 0.91 -6.67
N THR A 150 -7.86 1.58 -5.54
CA THR A 150 -8.77 2.53 -4.92
C THR A 150 -8.09 3.88 -4.73
N PRO A 151 -8.82 5.01 -4.66
CA PRO A 151 -8.22 6.33 -4.48
C PRO A 151 -7.32 6.42 -3.25
N LYS A 152 -7.78 5.92 -2.11
CA LYS A 152 -6.99 5.94 -0.86
C LYS A 152 -5.70 5.12 -0.98
N ALA A 153 -5.79 3.91 -1.54
CA ALA A 153 -4.60 3.07 -1.73
C ALA A 153 -3.61 3.73 -2.71
N LEU A 154 -4.08 4.23 -3.86
CA LEU A 154 -3.23 4.89 -4.84
C LEU A 154 -2.53 6.12 -4.25
N LYS A 155 -3.26 6.94 -3.49
CA LYS A 155 -2.69 8.10 -2.79
C LYS A 155 -1.56 7.68 -1.85
N VAL A 156 -1.81 6.75 -0.94
CA VAL A 156 -0.82 6.28 0.06
C VAL A 156 0.41 5.67 -0.62
N THR A 157 0.20 4.90 -1.70
CA THR A 157 1.28 4.32 -2.49
C THR A 157 2.16 5.41 -3.12
N LEU A 158 1.56 6.39 -3.81
CA LEU A 158 2.30 7.45 -4.47
C LEU A 158 2.99 8.40 -3.48
N GLU A 159 2.36 8.72 -2.35
CA GLU A 159 2.99 9.46 -1.24
C GLU A 159 4.24 8.72 -0.73
N SER A 160 4.12 7.42 -0.48
CA SER A 160 5.24 6.60 -0.02
C SER A 160 6.40 6.58 -1.03
N LEU A 161 6.09 6.54 -2.33
CA LEU A 161 7.12 6.60 -3.37
C LEU A 161 7.80 7.98 -3.43
N LYS A 162 7.04 9.07 -3.34
CA LYS A 162 7.61 10.44 -3.29
C LYS A 162 8.48 10.66 -2.05
N GLU A 163 8.11 10.10 -0.91
CA GLU A 163 8.93 10.17 0.31
C GLU A 163 10.23 9.37 0.19
N GLN A 164 10.18 8.14 -0.34
CA GLN A 164 11.34 7.26 -0.42
C GLN A 164 12.28 7.62 -1.57
N PHE A 165 11.73 8.05 -2.71
CA PHE A 165 12.49 8.41 -3.91
C PHE A 165 12.46 9.93 -4.15
N LYS A 166 12.94 10.69 -3.15
CA LYS A 166 13.04 12.14 -3.24
C LYS A 166 13.80 12.57 -4.50
N ASN A 167 13.31 13.61 -5.15
CA ASN A 167 13.90 14.19 -6.36
C ASN A 167 13.92 13.26 -7.61
N LYS A 168 13.23 12.11 -7.56
CA LYS A 168 13.04 11.25 -8.72
C LYS A 168 11.68 11.50 -9.37
N LYS A 169 11.64 11.45 -10.72
CA LYS A 169 10.37 11.50 -11.45
C LYS A 169 9.61 10.19 -11.26
N ILE A 170 8.31 10.31 -11.05
CA ILE A 170 7.43 9.15 -10.89
C ILE A 170 6.48 9.11 -12.06
N SER A 171 6.49 7.98 -12.77
CA SER A 171 5.54 7.66 -13.82
C SER A 171 4.58 6.57 -13.34
N ILE A 172 3.35 6.54 -13.87
CA ILE A 172 2.36 5.53 -13.52
C ILE A 172 1.71 4.92 -14.76
N VAL A 173 1.54 3.58 -14.74
CA VAL A 173 0.61 2.85 -15.62
C VAL A 173 -0.56 2.39 -14.77
N PHE A 174 -1.79 2.79 -15.10
CA PHE A 174 -2.98 2.34 -14.40
C PHE A 174 -4.25 2.41 -15.26
N GLY A 175 -5.27 1.73 -14.81
CA GLY A 175 -6.64 1.77 -15.33
C GLY A 175 -7.65 1.54 -14.22
N CYS A 176 -8.94 1.50 -14.57
CA CYS A 176 -10.00 1.11 -13.64
C CYS A 176 -10.86 0.02 -14.26
N GLY A 177 -11.28 -0.95 -13.45
CA GLY A 177 -12.21 -1.99 -13.87
C GLY A 177 -13.63 -1.46 -14.08
N GLY A 178 -14.37 -2.14 -14.96
CA GLY A 178 -15.81 -1.97 -15.17
C GLY A 178 -16.63 -2.71 -14.10
N ASP A 179 -17.93 -2.41 -14.04
CA ASP A 179 -18.92 -2.97 -13.10
C ASP A 179 -18.46 -2.87 -11.65
N ARG A 180 -17.82 -1.76 -11.32
CA ARG A 180 -17.31 -1.39 -10.00
C ARG A 180 -17.68 0.05 -9.68
N ASP A 181 -17.35 0.50 -8.47
CA ASP A 181 -17.56 1.88 -8.05
C ASP A 181 -16.99 2.89 -9.09
N LYS A 182 -17.92 3.57 -9.81
CA LYS A 182 -17.57 4.54 -10.87
C LYS A 182 -17.00 5.84 -10.31
N SER A 183 -17.37 6.20 -9.07
CA SER A 183 -16.95 7.45 -8.43
C SER A 183 -15.43 7.53 -8.22
N LYS A 184 -14.78 6.38 -8.05
CA LYS A 184 -13.33 6.30 -7.85
C LYS A 184 -12.50 6.74 -9.06
N ARG A 185 -13.06 6.65 -10.29
CA ARG A 185 -12.33 6.89 -11.56
C ARG A 185 -11.76 8.29 -11.62
N SER A 186 -12.62 9.29 -11.43
CA SER A 186 -12.24 10.71 -11.42
C SER A 186 -11.23 11.01 -10.30
N MET A 187 -11.44 10.46 -9.09
CA MET A 187 -10.52 10.66 -7.97
C MET A 187 -9.14 10.04 -8.23
N MET A 188 -9.08 8.87 -8.84
CA MET A 188 -7.79 8.22 -9.18
C MET A 188 -7.04 9.03 -10.24
N GLY A 189 -7.75 9.62 -11.23
CA GLY A 189 -7.17 10.54 -12.20
C GLY A 189 -6.55 11.78 -11.53
N LYS A 190 -7.28 12.43 -10.61
CA LYS A 190 -6.76 13.57 -9.83
C LYS A 190 -5.50 13.22 -9.02
N ILE A 191 -5.52 12.08 -8.34
CA ILE A 191 -4.38 11.62 -7.54
C ILE A 191 -3.16 11.36 -8.42
N ALA A 192 -3.33 10.65 -9.54
CA ALA A 192 -2.26 10.41 -10.48
C ALA A 192 -1.70 11.73 -11.04
N ASN A 193 -2.56 12.68 -11.42
CA ASN A 193 -2.14 13.99 -11.92
C ASN A 193 -1.33 14.79 -10.90
N PHE A 194 -1.67 14.70 -9.62
CA PHE A 194 -0.98 15.42 -8.56
C PHE A 194 0.42 14.85 -8.26
N TYR A 195 0.54 13.51 -8.20
CA TYR A 195 1.78 12.88 -7.74
C TYR A 195 2.74 12.46 -8.86
N CYS A 196 2.24 12.26 -10.09
CA CYS A 196 3.04 11.69 -11.17
C CYS A 196 3.46 12.72 -12.22
N ASP A 197 4.64 12.51 -12.79
CA ASP A 197 5.22 13.32 -13.86
C ASP A 197 4.74 12.86 -15.25
N LYS A 198 4.54 11.53 -15.44
CA LYS A 198 3.95 10.92 -16.64
C LYS A 198 2.89 9.90 -16.25
N ILE A 199 1.80 9.86 -17.02
CA ILE A 199 0.64 9.00 -16.75
C ILE A 199 0.28 8.23 -18.01
N TYR A 200 0.39 6.91 -17.95
CA TYR A 200 0.02 5.99 -19.01
C TYR A 200 -1.32 5.33 -18.63
N LEU A 201 -2.40 5.88 -19.18
CA LEU A 201 -3.75 5.39 -18.93
C LEU A 201 -4.06 4.24 -19.88
N THR A 202 -4.43 3.11 -19.31
CA THR A 202 -4.68 1.86 -20.04
C THR A 202 -5.98 1.21 -19.61
N ASP A 203 -6.39 0.15 -20.33
CA ASP A 203 -7.49 -0.68 -19.88
C ASP A 203 -7.09 -1.52 -18.66
N ASP A 204 -8.05 -1.71 -17.81
CA ASP A 204 -8.10 -2.77 -16.82
C ASP A 204 -9.20 -3.76 -17.30
N ASN A 205 -9.71 -4.62 -16.44
CA ASN A 205 -10.82 -5.50 -16.78
C ASN A 205 -12.13 -4.70 -16.99
N PRO A 206 -12.59 -4.45 -18.21
CA PRO A 206 -13.75 -3.60 -18.47
C PRO A 206 -15.09 -4.27 -18.16
N ARG A 207 -15.13 -5.60 -18.03
CA ARG A 207 -16.33 -6.41 -17.85
C ARG A 207 -17.39 -6.06 -18.91
N SER A 208 -18.60 -5.66 -18.51
CA SER A 208 -19.68 -5.26 -19.42
C SER A 208 -19.60 -3.81 -19.91
N GLU A 209 -18.73 -2.98 -19.30
CA GLU A 209 -18.63 -1.57 -19.65
C GLU A 209 -17.70 -1.31 -20.84
N ASN A 210 -18.01 -0.25 -21.60
CA ASN A 210 -17.15 0.21 -22.68
C ASN A 210 -15.82 0.78 -22.11
N PRO A 211 -14.65 0.19 -22.42
CA PRO A 211 -13.37 0.60 -21.85
C PRO A 211 -13.01 2.05 -22.21
N LYS A 212 -13.39 2.54 -23.39
CA LYS A 212 -13.16 3.94 -23.78
C LYS A 212 -13.91 4.91 -22.88
N LYS A 213 -15.14 4.58 -22.44
CA LYS A 213 -15.90 5.41 -21.48
C LYS A 213 -15.25 5.42 -20.11
N ILE A 214 -14.68 4.29 -19.67
CA ILE A 214 -13.93 4.22 -18.41
C ILE A 214 -12.72 5.15 -18.46
N ARG A 215 -11.87 5.03 -19.48
CA ARG A 215 -10.68 5.87 -19.66
C ARG A 215 -11.05 7.36 -19.78
N SER A 216 -12.10 7.70 -20.54
CA SER A 216 -12.52 9.10 -20.69
C SER A 216 -12.90 9.77 -19.39
N THR A 217 -13.51 9.02 -18.45
CA THR A 217 -13.85 9.53 -17.11
C THR A 217 -12.59 9.85 -16.27
N ILE A 218 -11.57 9.00 -16.37
CA ILE A 218 -10.29 9.21 -15.67
C ILE A 218 -9.52 10.38 -16.30
N LYS A 219 -9.43 10.41 -17.64
CA LYS A 219 -8.71 11.39 -18.45
C LYS A 219 -9.09 12.83 -18.15
N LYS A 220 -10.37 13.12 -17.88
CA LYS A 220 -10.87 14.48 -17.59
C LYS A 220 -10.16 15.16 -16.41
N GLN A 221 -9.46 14.43 -15.59
CA GLN A 221 -8.77 14.90 -14.38
C GLN A 221 -7.24 14.95 -14.55
N ILE A 222 -6.74 14.68 -15.74
CA ILE A 222 -5.30 14.57 -16.02
C ILE A 222 -4.89 15.66 -16.99
N ASP A 223 -3.78 16.33 -16.69
CA ASP A 223 -3.17 17.31 -17.57
C ASP A 223 -2.70 16.65 -18.87
N LYS A 224 -3.10 17.26 -20.01
CA LYS A 224 -2.77 16.78 -21.35
C LYS A 224 -1.26 16.63 -21.62
N PHE A 225 -0.41 17.40 -20.95
CA PHE A 225 1.05 17.35 -21.11
C PHE A 225 1.71 16.19 -20.36
N LYS A 226 1.00 15.56 -19.42
CA LYS A 226 1.50 14.40 -18.64
C LYS A 226 0.94 13.06 -19.15
N PHE A 227 0.08 13.07 -20.16
CA PHE A 227 -0.86 12.01 -20.42
C PHE A 227 -0.60 11.24 -21.72
N PHE A 228 -0.60 9.91 -21.59
CA PHE A 228 -0.59 8.97 -22.71
C PHE A 228 -1.76 8.00 -22.57
N GLU A 229 -2.66 7.94 -23.55
CA GLU A 229 -3.76 6.97 -23.59
C GLU A 229 -3.38 5.79 -24.48
N ILE A 230 -3.12 4.65 -23.86
CA ILE A 230 -2.71 3.42 -24.54
C ILE A 230 -3.61 2.28 -24.05
N PRO A 231 -4.69 1.92 -24.79
CA PRO A 231 -5.65 0.92 -24.36
C PRO A 231 -5.03 -0.42 -23.99
N ASN A 232 -4.13 -0.92 -24.82
CA ASN A 232 -3.43 -2.19 -24.54
C ASN A 232 -2.43 -2.02 -23.41
N ARG A 233 -2.65 -2.75 -22.31
CA ARG A 233 -1.85 -2.63 -21.09
C ARG A 233 -0.39 -3.03 -21.27
N SER A 234 -0.12 -4.09 -22.03
CA SER A 234 1.26 -4.51 -22.30
C SER A 234 2.02 -3.44 -23.07
N ARG A 235 1.39 -2.83 -24.09
CA ARG A 235 1.98 -1.71 -24.84
C ARG A 235 2.16 -0.47 -23.97
N ALA A 236 1.22 -0.20 -23.06
CA ALA A 236 1.33 0.91 -22.11
C ALA A 236 2.54 0.73 -21.18
N ILE A 237 2.74 -0.48 -20.66
CA ILE A 237 3.88 -0.82 -19.80
C ILE A 237 5.19 -0.71 -20.58
N GLN A 238 5.27 -1.28 -21.79
CA GLN A 238 6.45 -1.20 -22.65
C GLN A 238 6.82 0.26 -22.96
N LYS A 239 5.84 1.08 -23.35
CA LYS A 239 6.05 2.50 -23.62
C LYS A 239 6.52 3.23 -22.37
N ALA A 240 5.89 2.97 -21.21
CA ALA A 240 6.28 3.60 -19.95
C ALA A 240 7.73 3.24 -19.54
N ILE A 241 8.14 1.98 -19.74
CA ILE A 241 9.52 1.52 -19.47
C ILE A 241 10.51 2.18 -20.43
N PHE A 242 10.16 2.25 -21.72
CA PHE A 242 11.01 2.90 -22.74
C PHE A 242 11.25 4.39 -22.44
N ASP A 243 10.26 5.08 -21.90
CA ASP A 243 10.29 6.51 -21.61
C ASP A 243 10.98 6.87 -20.28
N LEU A 244 11.51 5.89 -19.53
CA LEU A 244 12.22 6.15 -18.28
C LEU A 244 13.60 6.75 -18.53
N ASN A 245 13.89 7.84 -17.83
CA ASN A 245 15.23 8.38 -17.74
C ASN A 245 16.00 7.75 -16.56
N ILE A 246 17.29 8.04 -16.49
CA ILE A 246 18.18 7.49 -15.44
C ILE A 246 17.59 7.76 -14.05
N GLY A 247 17.39 6.69 -13.30
CA GLY A 247 16.93 6.73 -11.92
C GLY A 247 15.45 7.05 -11.71
N ASP A 248 14.65 7.18 -12.79
CA ASP A 248 13.18 7.37 -12.68
C ASP A 248 12.49 6.17 -12.02
N VAL A 249 11.29 6.39 -11.52
CA VAL A 249 10.45 5.36 -10.90
C VAL A 249 9.16 5.20 -11.68
N LEU A 250 8.89 3.99 -12.14
CA LEU A 250 7.62 3.61 -12.74
C LEU A 250 6.83 2.75 -11.77
N ILE A 251 5.57 3.13 -11.52
CA ILE A 251 4.63 2.25 -10.84
C ILE A 251 3.60 1.69 -11.83
N VAL A 252 3.42 0.36 -11.80
CA VAL A 252 2.36 -0.35 -12.51
C VAL A 252 1.31 -0.73 -11.47
N ALA A 253 0.19 0.00 -11.45
CA ALA A 253 -0.82 -0.09 -10.40
C ALA A 253 -2.10 -0.79 -10.87
N GLY A 254 -2.81 -1.41 -9.92
CA GLY A 254 -4.16 -1.92 -10.09
C GLY A 254 -4.30 -3.43 -10.06
N LYS A 255 -3.41 -4.17 -10.69
CA LYS A 255 -3.50 -5.64 -10.78
C LYS A 255 -2.62 -6.39 -9.78
N GLY A 256 -1.50 -5.82 -9.35
CA GLY A 256 -0.60 -6.45 -8.38
C GLY A 256 -0.18 -7.86 -8.83
N HIS A 257 -0.62 -8.87 -8.09
CA HIS A 257 -0.31 -10.29 -8.30
C HIS A 257 -1.24 -11.02 -9.29
N GLU A 258 -2.19 -10.33 -9.89
CA GLU A 258 -3.13 -10.98 -10.83
C GLU A 258 -2.40 -11.39 -12.12
N ASN A 259 -2.41 -12.70 -12.39
CA ASN A 259 -1.87 -13.29 -13.62
C ASN A 259 -2.95 -13.21 -14.72
N ILE A 260 -3.10 -12.05 -15.35
CA ILE A 260 -4.03 -11.87 -16.48
C ILE A 260 -3.32 -11.15 -17.62
#